data_76c45099191b95264a2aff24c17725e8
#
_entry.id   76c45099191b95264a2aff24c17725e8
#
_cell.length_a   1.000
_cell.length_b   1.000
_cell.length_c   1.000
_cell.angle_alpha   90.00
_cell.angle_beta   90.00
_cell.angle_gamma   90.00
#
_symmetry.space_group_name_H-M   'P 1'
#
loop_
_entity.id
_entity.type
_entity.pdbx_description
1 polymer ?
#
loop_
_entity_poly.entity_id
_entity_poly.type
_entity_poly.pdbx_seq_one_letter_code
_entity_poly.pdbx_strand_id
1 'polypeptide(L)'
;MADIVIVASAFGMDRVRQAGHSAFVAAAAEAGAAGFEVRRELFASDDDAAPGALAALGERIAAHRLWSVYSTPATLYTDDGALDAAALRDTLAEADALGARFVKFQLGGFAGDAHAADIVALSRGARARVVVENGQLAVGGAFAQFRGLFDALAACGLPDALGMTFDIGNWQWPGEAPLACARALAPHVEYIHCKAVEGEGARRFAVAPAPDDPLVTDVLAALPPQAPRGIEFPFDAHDPAGDARRRVAWLAAA
;
A
#
# COMPACT_ATOMS: atom_id res chain seq x y z
N MET A 1 -0.45 -14.04 14.09
CA MET A 1 -1.60 -13.45 13.36
C MET A 1 -1.08 -12.21 12.68
N ALA A 2 -1.39 -11.98 11.39
CA ALA A 2 -0.97 -10.78 10.69
C ALA A 2 -1.73 -9.54 11.20
N ASP A 3 -1.08 -8.39 11.22
CA ASP A 3 -1.74 -7.11 11.49
C ASP A 3 -2.67 -6.76 10.33
N ILE A 4 -3.90 -6.32 10.65
CA ILE A 4 -4.84 -5.84 9.64
C ILE A 4 -4.82 -4.31 9.60
N VAL A 5 -4.67 -3.78 8.40
CA VAL A 5 -4.67 -2.34 8.12
C VAL A 5 -5.94 -2.00 7.35
N ILE A 6 -6.62 -0.94 7.72
CA ILE A 6 -7.70 -0.39 6.90
C ILE A 6 -7.13 0.76 6.07
N VAL A 7 -7.23 0.62 4.74
CA VAL A 7 -6.92 1.69 3.81
C VAL A 7 -8.04 2.72 3.84
N ALA A 8 -7.74 3.99 3.97
CA ALA A 8 -8.75 5.05 4.12
C ALA A 8 -9.84 5.01 3.04
N SER A 9 -9.46 4.68 1.78
CA SER A 9 -10.39 4.55 0.66
C SER A 9 -11.49 3.52 0.86
N ALA A 10 -11.31 2.53 1.77
CA ALA A 10 -12.34 1.54 2.08
C ALA A 10 -13.62 2.16 2.70
N PHE A 11 -13.49 3.32 3.34
CA PHE A 11 -14.64 4.09 3.84
C PHE A 11 -15.35 4.92 2.74
N GLY A 12 -14.86 4.88 1.51
CA GLY A 12 -15.34 5.66 0.36
C GLY A 12 -14.46 6.88 0.08
N MET A 13 -13.85 6.95 -1.10
CA MET A 13 -12.89 8.00 -1.46
C MET A 13 -13.48 9.41 -1.30
N ASP A 14 -14.70 9.65 -1.80
CA ASP A 14 -15.33 10.97 -1.71
C ASP A 14 -15.67 11.36 -0.26
N ARG A 15 -16.06 10.39 0.56
CA ARG A 15 -16.30 10.62 1.99
C ARG A 15 -15.01 11.01 2.71
N VAL A 16 -13.91 10.34 2.39
CA VAL A 16 -12.60 10.66 2.98
C VAL A 16 -12.12 12.04 2.53
N ARG A 17 -12.26 12.40 1.25
CA ARG A 17 -11.93 13.76 0.76
C ARG A 17 -12.74 14.85 1.45
N GLN A 18 -14.02 14.59 1.71
CA GLN A 18 -14.92 15.59 2.33
C GLN A 18 -14.72 15.72 3.84
N ALA A 19 -14.52 14.62 4.55
CA ALA A 19 -14.46 14.58 6.01
C ALA A 19 -13.03 14.60 6.58
N GLY A 20 -12.02 14.34 5.73
CA GLY A 20 -10.64 14.13 6.12
C GLY A 20 -10.39 12.74 6.72
N HIS A 21 -9.15 12.26 6.63
CA HIS A 21 -8.72 10.95 7.15
C HIS A 21 -9.03 10.79 8.65
N SER A 22 -8.84 11.85 9.41
CA SER A 22 -9.03 11.91 10.85
C SER A 22 -10.42 11.43 11.30
N ALA A 23 -11.46 11.62 10.49
CA ALA A 23 -12.83 11.23 10.80
C ALA A 23 -13.04 9.70 10.85
N PHE A 24 -12.16 8.92 10.24
CA PHE A 24 -12.30 7.47 10.09
C PHE A 24 -11.36 6.67 10.99
N VAL A 25 -10.42 7.32 11.70
CA VAL A 25 -9.43 6.67 12.57
C VAL A 25 -10.10 5.88 13.69
N ALA A 26 -11.10 6.49 14.36
CA ALA A 26 -11.84 5.82 15.44
C ALA A 26 -12.57 4.57 14.93
N ALA A 27 -13.24 4.68 13.78
CA ALA A 27 -13.95 3.55 13.16
C ALA A 27 -13.01 2.40 12.77
N ALA A 28 -11.81 2.70 12.31
CA ALA A 28 -10.80 1.69 12.03
C ALA A 28 -10.35 0.96 13.30
N ALA A 29 -10.10 1.68 14.38
CA ALA A 29 -9.75 1.09 15.68
C ALA A 29 -10.89 0.24 16.26
N GLU A 30 -12.12 0.73 16.22
CA GLU A 30 -13.33 0.02 16.67
C GLU A 30 -13.61 -1.25 15.85
N ALA A 31 -13.17 -1.28 14.58
CA ALA A 31 -13.24 -2.47 13.76
C ALA A 31 -12.19 -3.53 14.15
N GLY A 32 -11.23 -3.21 15.03
CA GLY A 32 -10.17 -4.12 15.46
C GLY A 32 -8.94 -4.11 14.54
N ALA A 33 -8.80 -3.09 13.68
CA ALA A 33 -7.59 -2.93 12.89
C ALA A 33 -6.36 -2.66 13.80
N ALA A 34 -5.18 -3.05 13.33
CA ALA A 34 -3.90 -2.73 13.94
C ALA A 34 -3.28 -1.46 13.32
N GLY A 35 -3.66 -1.12 12.07
CA GLY A 35 -3.13 0.04 11.38
C GLY A 35 -4.15 0.77 10.50
N PHE A 36 -3.76 1.97 10.07
CA PHE A 36 -4.55 2.83 9.19
C PHE A 36 -3.67 3.38 8.05
N GLU A 37 -4.07 3.18 6.81
CA GLU A 37 -3.35 3.72 5.65
C GLU A 37 -3.94 5.05 5.22
N VAL A 38 -3.11 6.08 5.32
CA VAL A 38 -3.39 7.44 4.84
C VAL A 38 -3.04 7.52 3.36
N ARG A 39 -3.96 8.04 2.54
CA ARG A 39 -3.82 8.19 1.09
C ARG A 39 -3.61 9.67 0.74
N ARG A 40 -2.42 10.02 0.20
CA ARG A 40 -2.04 11.41 -0.13
C ARG A 40 -3.04 12.07 -1.08
N GLU A 41 -3.54 11.35 -2.05
CA GLU A 41 -4.50 11.81 -3.05
C GLU A 41 -5.93 12.00 -2.52
N LEU A 42 -6.18 11.63 -1.28
CA LEU A 42 -7.48 11.85 -0.61
C LEU A 42 -7.47 13.04 0.34
N PHE A 43 -6.39 13.77 0.47
CA PHE A 43 -6.42 15.08 1.11
C PHE A 43 -7.18 16.09 0.25
N ALA A 44 -7.92 16.97 0.88
CA ALA A 44 -8.71 17.98 0.18
C ALA A 44 -7.81 19.09 -0.39
N SER A 45 -6.68 19.34 0.27
CA SER A 45 -5.70 20.36 -0.14
C SER A 45 -4.28 19.93 0.25
N ASP A 46 -3.27 20.64 -0.26
CA ASP A 46 -1.87 20.43 0.12
C ASP A 46 -1.60 20.87 1.57
N ASP A 47 -2.40 21.78 2.12
CA ASP A 47 -2.29 22.19 3.52
C ASP A 47 -2.60 21.04 4.48
N ASP A 48 -3.46 20.08 4.08
CA ASP A 48 -3.76 18.88 4.87
C ASP A 48 -2.58 17.90 4.92
N ALA A 49 -1.64 18.03 3.98
CA ALA A 49 -0.38 17.27 3.96
C ALA A 49 0.81 18.10 4.51
N ALA A 50 0.58 19.30 5.01
CA ALA A 50 1.62 20.07 5.68
C ALA A 50 2.15 19.31 6.92
N PRO A 51 3.45 19.45 7.27
CA PRO A 51 4.06 18.66 8.36
C PRO A 51 3.30 18.72 9.69
N GLY A 52 2.76 19.90 10.04
CA GLY A 52 1.97 20.05 11.28
C GLY A 52 0.63 19.31 11.24
N ALA A 53 -0.05 19.31 10.09
CA ALA A 53 -1.31 18.59 9.92
C ALA A 53 -1.08 17.07 9.92
N LEU A 54 -0.02 16.60 9.26
CA LEU A 54 0.38 15.19 9.29
C LEU A 54 0.77 14.72 10.68
N ALA A 55 1.52 15.53 11.45
CA ALA A 55 1.88 15.21 12.82
C ALA A 55 0.62 15.07 13.70
N ALA A 56 -0.33 16.00 13.60
CA ALA A 56 -1.60 15.93 14.33
C ALA A 56 -2.44 14.71 13.94
N LEU A 57 -2.46 14.33 12.66
CA LEU A 57 -3.11 13.10 12.19
C LEU A 57 -2.42 11.87 12.76
N GLY A 58 -1.08 11.83 12.74
CA GLY A 58 -0.28 10.74 13.30
C GLY A 58 -0.50 10.55 14.80
N GLU A 59 -0.53 11.65 15.57
CA GLU A 59 -0.86 11.62 17.00
C GLU A 59 -2.27 11.05 17.26
N ARG A 60 -3.24 11.43 16.41
CA ARG A 60 -4.60 10.90 16.49
C ARG A 60 -4.66 9.40 16.19
N ILE A 61 -3.95 8.93 15.17
CA ILE A 61 -3.84 7.50 14.82
C ILE A 61 -3.22 6.75 16.01
N ALA A 62 -2.12 7.23 16.55
CA ALA A 62 -1.43 6.63 17.70
C ALA A 62 -2.29 6.62 18.97
N ALA A 63 -3.08 7.68 19.23
CA ALA A 63 -4.02 7.74 20.37
C ALA A 63 -5.07 6.62 20.33
N HIS A 64 -5.42 6.15 19.13
CA HIS A 64 -6.29 4.99 18.91
C HIS A 64 -5.54 3.65 18.88
N ARG A 65 -4.22 3.63 19.20
CA ARG A 65 -3.35 2.45 19.18
C ARG A 65 -3.19 1.81 17.80
N LEU A 66 -3.34 2.62 16.77
CA LEU A 66 -3.06 2.22 15.40
C LEU A 66 -1.66 2.69 15.00
N TRP A 67 -1.00 1.94 14.13
CA TRP A 67 0.15 2.43 13.37
C TRP A 67 -0.28 2.87 11.97
N SER A 68 0.54 3.65 11.28
CA SER A 68 0.16 4.23 9.99
C SER A 68 1.03 3.78 8.84
N VAL A 69 0.43 3.74 7.65
CA VAL A 69 1.08 3.72 6.34
C VAL A 69 0.81 5.05 5.67
N TYR A 70 1.81 5.62 5.01
CA TYR A 70 1.64 6.77 4.14
C TYR A 70 1.73 6.33 2.68
N SER A 71 0.64 6.43 1.94
CA SER A 71 0.55 6.06 0.54
C SER A 71 0.48 7.29 -0.35
N THR A 72 1.34 7.35 -1.36
CA THR A 72 1.37 8.42 -2.37
C THR A 72 1.05 7.87 -3.76
N PRO A 73 0.39 8.66 -4.64
CA PRO A 73 0.28 8.34 -6.06
C PRO A 73 1.58 8.60 -6.84
N ALA A 74 2.58 9.22 -6.21
CA ALA A 74 3.87 9.45 -6.85
C ALA A 74 4.55 8.14 -7.23
N THR A 75 5.29 8.16 -8.32
CA THR A 75 6.11 7.05 -8.79
C THR A 75 7.51 7.17 -8.24
N LEU A 76 8.13 6.02 -7.91
CA LEU A 76 9.53 5.99 -7.47
C LEU A 76 10.49 6.25 -8.63
N TYR A 77 10.11 5.79 -9.83
CA TYR A 77 10.88 6.02 -11.06
C TYR A 77 10.05 6.84 -12.05
N THR A 78 10.70 7.82 -12.66
CA THR A 78 10.14 8.63 -13.74
C THR A 78 9.93 7.80 -15.01
N ASP A 79 9.21 8.33 -16.00
CA ASP A 79 8.89 7.61 -17.24
C ASP A 79 10.14 7.21 -18.05
N ASP A 80 11.25 7.92 -17.90
CA ASP A 80 12.54 7.61 -18.53
C ASP A 80 13.42 6.64 -17.72
N GLY A 81 12.91 6.15 -16.59
CA GLY A 81 13.56 5.16 -15.73
C GLY A 81 14.50 5.70 -14.67
N ALA A 82 14.65 7.02 -14.56
CA ALA A 82 15.46 7.62 -13.50
C ALA A 82 14.74 7.57 -12.15
N LEU A 83 15.51 7.50 -11.05
CA LEU A 83 14.95 7.66 -9.70
C LEU A 83 14.40 9.08 -9.52
N ASP A 84 13.15 9.22 -9.12
CA ASP A 84 12.61 10.51 -8.68
C ASP A 84 13.05 10.81 -7.25
N ALA A 85 14.30 11.27 -7.14
CA ALA A 85 14.92 11.59 -5.86
C ALA A 85 14.22 12.73 -5.12
N ALA A 86 13.53 13.63 -5.83
CA ALA A 86 12.76 14.71 -5.22
C ALA A 86 11.48 14.14 -4.60
N ALA A 87 10.69 13.40 -5.36
CA ALA A 87 9.49 12.75 -4.85
C ALA A 87 9.81 11.82 -3.66
N LEU A 88 10.90 11.05 -3.73
CA LEU A 88 11.32 10.17 -2.63
C LEU A 88 11.61 10.97 -1.35
N ARG A 89 12.37 12.06 -1.46
CA ARG A 89 12.75 12.89 -0.30
C ARG A 89 11.53 13.56 0.32
N ASP A 90 10.68 14.19 -0.50
CA ASP A 90 9.53 14.94 -0.05
C ASP A 90 8.49 14.01 0.61
N THR A 91 8.24 12.85 0.00
CA THR A 91 7.29 11.87 0.55
C THR A 91 7.83 11.20 1.83
N LEU A 92 9.15 10.97 1.94
CA LEU A 92 9.75 10.50 3.20
C LEU A 92 9.57 11.52 4.33
N ALA A 93 9.71 12.82 4.03
CA ALA A 93 9.48 13.87 5.03
C ALA A 93 8.00 13.92 5.47
N GLU A 94 7.06 13.75 4.55
CA GLU A 94 5.63 13.65 4.86
C GLU A 94 5.33 12.40 5.70
N ALA A 95 5.89 11.24 5.34
CA ALA A 95 5.73 9.98 6.08
C ALA A 95 6.31 10.06 7.50
N ASP A 96 7.46 10.69 7.66
CA ASP A 96 8.10 10.90 8.96
C ASP A 96 7.29 11.87 9.83
N ALA A 97 6.72 12.93 9.25
CA ALA A 97 5.82 13.84 9.97
C ALA A 97 4.56 13.12 10.47
N LEU A 98 3.99 12.21 9.66
CA LEU A 98 2.88 11.35 10.07
C LEU A 98 3.29 10.30 11.12
N GLY A 99 4.58 9.97 11.23
CA GLY A 99 5.07 8.85 12.02
C GLY A 99 4.74 7.48 11.40
N ALA A 100 4.72 7.41 10.08
CA ALA A 100 4.37 6.20 9.35
C ALA A 100 5.41 5.08 9.50
N ARG A 101 4.94 3.83 9.56
CA ARG A 101 5.78 2.63 9.53
C ARG A 101 6.27 2.32 8.12
N PHE A 102 5.40 2.50 7.12
CA PHE A 102 5.69 2.33 5.71
C PHE A 102 5.37 3.60 4.93
N VAL A 103 6.17 3.88 3.93
CA VAL A 103 5.86 4.83 2.86
C VAL A 103 5.75 4.06 1.55
N LYS A 104 4.60 4.17 0.89
CA LYS A 104 4.24 3.37 -0.27
C LYS A 104 4.19 4.23 -1.52
N PHE A 105 5.01 3.88 -2.53
CA PHE A 105 5.06 4.49 -3.85
C PHE A 105 4.47 3.57 -4.91
N GLN A 106 4.03 4.14 -6.02
CA GLN A 106 3.91 3.41 -7.27
C GLN A 106 5.31 3.15 -7.84
N LEU A 107 5.52 2.02 -8.55
CA LEU A 107 6.83 1.74 -9.13
C LEU A 107 7.21 2.76 -10.22
N GLY A 108 6.30 3.03 -11.15
CA GLY A 108 6.59 3.89 -12.29
C GLY A 108 7.44 3.23 -13.38
N GLY A 109 8.24 4.04 -14.05
CA GLY A 109 8.95 3.69 -15.28
C GLY A 109 10.26 2.94 -15.08
N PHE A 110 10.43 2.11 -14.03
CA PHE A 110 11.66 1.34 -13.81
C PHE A 110 12.17 0.68 -15.10
N ALA A 111 13.45 0.93 -15.47
CA ALA A 111 14.06 0.53 -16.73
C ALA A 111 15.41 -0.23 -16.58
N GLY A 112 15.67 -0.80 -15.38
CA GLY A 112 16.82 -1.69 -15.16
C GLY A 112 17.87 -1.20 -14.18
N ASP A 113 18.03 0.12 -13.98
CA ASP A 113 18.88 0.64 -12.91
C ASP A 113 18.03 0.86 -11.65
N ALA A 114 18.35 0.14 -10.57
CA ALA A 114 17.63 0.25 -9.32
C ALA A 114 18.00 1.49 -8.49
N HIS A 115 19.06 2.22 -8.81
CA HIS A 115 19.57 3.36 -8.03
C HIS A 115 19.67 3.04 -6.52
N ALA A 116 20.05 1.79 -6.20
CA ALA A 116 19.97 1.23 -4.84
C ALA A 116 20.74 2.06 -3.80
N ALA A 117 21.92 2.55 -4.16
CA ALA A 117 22.75 3.38 -3.26
C ALA A 117 22.08 4.73 -2.97
N ASP A 118 21.43 5.34 -3.96
CA ASP A 118 20.73 6.61 -3.79
C ASP A 118 19.48 6.44 -2.93
N ILE A 119 18.70 5.35 -3.15
CA ILE A 119 17.54 5.02 -2.30
C ILE A 119 17.98 4.86 -0.84
N VAL A 120 19.03 4.07 -0.58
CA VAL A 120 19.57 3.88 0.77
C VAL A 120 20.06 5.21 1.37
N ALA A 121 20.76 6.03 0.59
CA ALA A 121 21.26 7.32 1.06
C ALA A 121 20.12 8.30 1.42
N LEU A 122 19.09 8.38 0.58
CA LEU A 122 17.92 9.25 0.78
C LEU A 122 17.02 8.76 1.93
N SER A 123 16.93 7.45 2.14
CA SER A 123 16.17 6.85 3.25
C SER A 123 16.91 6.86 4.58
N ARG A 124 18.19 7.29 4.59
CA ARG A 124 18.98 7.28 5.82
C ARG A 124 18.40 8.23 6.86
N GLY A 125 18.02 7.66 8.01
CA GLY A 125 17.44 8.40 9.14
C GLY A 125 15.92 8.54 9.07
N ALA A 126 15.29 8.20 7.95
CA ALA A 126 13.84 8.08 7.88
C ALA A 126 13.34 6.92 8.76
N ARG A 127 12.17 7.09 9.37
CA ARG A 127 11.51 6.04 10.18
C ARG A 127 10.71 5.09 9.31
N ALA A 128 10.12 5.64 8.26
CA ALA A 128 9.26 4.88 7.36
C ALA A 128 10.09 3.98 6.43
N ARG A 129 9.71 2.72 6.33
CA ARG A 129 10.24 1.77 5.36
C ARG A 129 9.67 2.06 3.99
N VAL A 130 10.51 2.25 2.98
CA VAL A 130 10.09 2.45 1.58
C VAL A 130 9.61 1.12 1.00
N VAL A 131 8.41 1.10 0.45
CA VAL A 131 7.84 -0.02 -0.30
C VAL A 131 7.25 0.46 -1.63
N VAL A 132 7.33 -0.37 -2.66
CA VAL A 132 6.73 -0.11 -3.98
C VAL A 132 5.56 -1.05 -4.22
N GLU A 133 4.48 -0.53 -4.78
CA GLU A 133 3.27 -1.27 -5.08
C GLU A 133 3.15 -1.56 -6.57
N ASN A 134 2.69 -2.76 -6.92
CA ASN A 134 2.30 -3.08 -8.29
C ASN A 134 1.02 -2.34 -8.67
N GLY A 135 1.15 -1.50 -9.70
CA GLY A 135 0.06 -0.67 -10.21
C GLY A 135 -0.89 -1.42 -11.15
N GLN A 136 -1.89 -0.68 -11.65
CA GLN A 136 -2.90 -1.20 -12.57
C GLN A 136 -2.50 -1.05 -14.06
N LEU A 137 -1.51 -0.21 -14.35
CA LEU A 137 -1.02 0.03 -15.71
C LEU A 137 0.11 -0.93 -16.04
N ALA A 138 0.34 -1.18 -17.33
CA ALA A 138 1.47 -1.99 -17.79
C ALA A 138 2.82 -1.42 -17.32
N VAL A 139 2.96 -0.09 -17.34
CA VAL A 139 4.08 0.60 -16.71
C VAL A 139 3.82 0.70 -15.20
N GLY A 140 4.70 0.15 -14.41
CA GLY A 140 4.58 0.10 -12.94
C GLY A 140 3.67 -1.02 -12.40
N GLY A 141 3.14 -1.90 -13.28
CA GLY A 141 2.30 -3.04 -12.87
C GLY A 141 2.72 -4.38 -13.49
N ALA A 142 3.65 -4.38 -14.47
CA ALA A 142 4.09 -5.62 -15.09
C ALA A 142 5.03 -6.43 -14.18
N PHE A 143 4.80 -7.74 -14.10
CA PHE A 143 5.63 -8.66 -13.31
C PHE A 143 7.12 -8.56 -13.63
N ALA A 144 7.46 -8.43 -14.92
CA ALA A 144 8.85 -8.34 -15.35
C ALA A 144 9.59 -7.11 -14.77
N GLN A 145 8.89 -5.99 -14.53
CA GLN A 145 9.50 -4.80 -13.93
C GLN A 145 9.84 -5.04 -12.44
N PHE A 146 8.94 -5.66 -11.67
CA PHE A 146 9.19 -5.97 -10.26
C PHE A 146 10.31 -7.00 -10.10
N ARG A 147 10.29 -8.05 -10.91
CA ARG A 147 11.37 -9.02 -10.93
C ARG A 147 12.70 -8.37 -11.28
N GLY A 148 12.75 -7.56 -12.36
CA GLY A 148 13.96 -6.84 -12.75
C GLY A 148 14.46 -5.88 -11.68
N LEU A 149 13.56 -5.19 -10.97
CA LEU A 149 13.92 -4.32 -9.85
C LEU A 149 14.64 -5.09 -8.73
N PHE A 150 14.05 -6.17 -8.24
CA PHE A 150 14.63 -6.94 -7.14
C PHE A 150 15.90 -7.69 -7.54
N ASP A 151 15.98 -8.17 -8.80
CA ASP A 151 17.21 -8.73 -9.37
C ASP A 151 18.32 -7.65 -9.43
N ALA A 152 18.02 -6.42 -9.82
CA ALA A 152 18.97 -5.29 -9.88
C ALA A 152 19.42 -4.87 -8.47
N LEU A 153 18.52 -4.80 -7.49
CA LEU A 153 18.86 -4.53 -6.09
C LEU A 153 19.82 -5.59 -5.53
N ALA A 154 19.56 -6.85 -5.80
CA ALA A 154 20.41 -7.96 -5.38
C ALA A 154 21.78 -7.89 -6.07
N ALA A 155 21.83 -7.59 -7.37
CA ALA A 155 23.07 -7.44 -8.12
C ALA A 155 23.95 -6.29 -7.61
N CYS A 156 23.35 -5.22 -7.07
CA CYS A 156 24.03 -4.12 -6.40
C CYS A 156 24.50 -4.47 -4.97
N GLY A 157 24.18 -5.66 -4.43
CA GLY A 157 24.47 -6.03 -3.05
C GLY A 157 23.61 -5.33 -1.99
N LEU A 158 22.49 -4.74 -2.40
CA LEU A 158 21.54 -3.99 -1.56
C LEU A 158 20.12 -4.52 -1.73
N PRO A 159 19.88 -5.85 -1.53
CA PRO A 159 18.57 -6.47 -1.79
C PRO A 159 17.44 -5.86 -0.93
N ASP A 160 17.79 -5.30 0.21
CA ASP A 160 16.86 -4.73 1.18
C ASP A 160 16.75 -3.20 1.09
N ALA A 161 17.21 -2.57 -0.01
CA ALA A 161 17.12 -1.11 -0.17
C ALA A 161 15.66 -0.61 -0.09
N LEU A 162 14.72 -1.39 -0.63
CA LEU A 162 13.28 -1.18 -0.50
C LEU A 162 12.55 -2.54 -0.44
N GLY A 163 11.27 -2.50 -0.01
CA GLY A 163 10.39 -3.66 -0.01
C GLY A 163 9.26 -3.53 -1.01
N MET A 164 8.32 -4.48 -0.95
CA MET A 164 7.17 -4.52 -1.82
C MET A 164 5.86 -4.48 -1.03
N THR A 165 4.92 -3.64 -1.49
CA THR A 165 3.49 -3.84 -1.25
C THR A 165 2.94 -4.71 -2.38
N PHE A 166 2.49 -5.90 -2.05
CA PHE A 166 1.88 -6.81 -3.01
C PHE A 166 0.37 -6.61 -3.02
N ASP A 167 -0.16 -5.99 -4.08
CA ASP A 167 -1.60 -5.87 -4.27
C ASP A 167 -2.12 -7.05 -5.08
N ILE A 168 -2.98 -7.86 -4.46
CA ILE A 168 -3.51 -9.10 -5.07
C ILE A 168 -4.33 -8.79 -6.31
N GLY A 169 -5.15 -7.75 -6.27
CA GLY A 169 -6.05 -7.41 -7.36
C GLY A 169 -5.35 -6.74 -8.54
N ASN A 170 -4.38 -5.85 -8.27
CA ASN A 170 -3.76 -5.03 -9.29
C ASN A 170 -3.07 -5.82 -10.41
N TRP A 171 -2.53 -7.00 -10.13
CA TRP A 171 -1.94 -7.89 -11.16
C TRP A 171 -2.89 -8.26 -12.29
N GLN A 172 -4.19 -8.24 -12.04
CA GLN A 172 -5.19 -8.64 -13.04
C GLN A 172 -5.40 -7.58 -14.14
N TRP A 173 -5.09 -6.29 -13.88
CA TRP A 173 -5.23 -5.24 -14.90
C TRP A 173 -4.24 -5.40 -16.06
N PRO A 174 -2.94 -5.57 -15.86
CA PRO A 174 -2.01 -5.88 -16.95
C PRO A 174 -2.12 -7.32 -17.47
N GLY A 175 -2.98 -8.16 -16.88
CA GLY A 175 -3.18 -9.54 -17.30
C GLY A 175 -2.20 -10.54 -16.70
N GLU A 176 -1.53 -10.17 -15.62
CA GLU A 176 -0.62 -11.05 -14.88
C GLU A 176 -1.39 -12.07 -14.02
N ALA A 177 -0.72 -13.16 -13.64
CA ALA A 177 -1.27 -14.19 -12.79
C ALA A 177 -0.88 -13.96 -11.32
N PRO A 178 -1.79 -13.49 -10.42
CA PRO A 178 -1.42 -13.07 -9.06
C PRO A 178 -0.69 -14.16 -8.26
N LEU A 179 -1.11 -15.42 -8.35
CA LEU A 179 -0.47 -16.52 -7.61
C LEU A 179 0.96 -16.81 -8.11
N ALA A 180 1.20 -16.72 -9.42
CA ALA A 180 2.55 -16.89 -9.97
C ALA A 180 3.46 -15.74 -9.54
N CYS A 181 2.96 -14.50 -9.57
CA CYS A 181 3.66 -13.31 -9.08
C CYS A 181 3.98 -13.45 -7.58
N ALA A 182 3.02 -13.89 -6.75
CA ALA A 182 3.20 -14.09 -5.32
C ALA A 182 4.34 -15.07 -5.03
N ARG A 183 4.34 -16.23 -5.68
CA ARG A 183 5.39 -17.26 -5.50
C ARG A 183 6.78 -16.75 -5.86
N ALA A 184 6.89 -15.90 -6.87
CA ALA A 184 8.17 -15.36 -7.32
C ALA A 184 8.67 -14.19 -6.48
N LEU A 185 7.75 -13.33 -5.98
CA LEU A 185 8.08 -12.07 -5.31
C LEU A 185 7.94 -12.14 -3.78
N ALA A 186 7.46 -13.25 -3.22
CA ALA A 186 7.26 -13.42 -1.77
C ALA A 186 8.44 -12.97 -0.89
N PRO A 187 9.73 -13.21 -1.25
CA PRO A 187 10.86 -12.77 -0.43
C PRO A 187 10.96 -11.26 -0.24
N HIS A 188 10.32 -10.48 -1.10
CA HIS A 188 10.39 -9.00 -1.10
C HIS A 188 9.13 -8.35 -0.51
N VAL A 189 8.08 -9.15 -0.23
CA VAL A 189 6.79 -8.62 0.22
C VAL A 189 6.83 -8.30 1.71
N GLU A 190 6.61 -7.03 2.03
CA GLU A 190 6.56 -6.51 3.39
C GLU A 190 5.15 -6.02 3.80
N TYR A 191 4.27 -5.81 2.83
CA TYR A 191 2.88 -5.40 3.03
C TYR A 191 2.01 -5.99 1.92
N ILE A 192 0.76 -6.34 2.20
CA ILE A 192 -0.15 -6.97 1.25
C ILE A 192 -1.42 -6.13 1.15
N HIS A 193 -1.84 -5.72 -0.04
CA HIS A 193 -3.17 -5.18 -0.29
C HIS A 193 -4.12 -6.30 -0.75
N CYS A 194 -5.21 -6.43 -0.03
CA CYS A 194 -6.23 -7.44 -0.27
C CYS A 194 -7.44 -6.80 -0.91
N LYS A 195 -7.78 -7.24 -2.12
CA LYS A 195 -9.02 -6.93 -2.84
C LYS A 195 -9.29 -7.99 -3.89
N ALA A 196 -10.55 -8.22 -4.20
CA ALA A 196 -10.96 -8.88 -5.43
C ALA A 196 -11.24 -7.85 -6.52
N VAL A 197 -11.38 -8.31 -7.75
CA VAL A 197 -11.62 -7.47 -8.93
C VAL A 197 -12.81 -8.04 -9.70
N GLU A 198 -13.76 -7.17 -10.00
CA GLU A 198 -14.87 -7.46 -10.89
C GLU A 198 -14.83 -6.58 -12.13
N GLY A 199 -15.62 -6.95 -13.15
CA GLY A 199 -15.66 -6.26 -14.43
C GLY A 199 -14.59 -6.72 -15.41
N GLU A 200 -14.58 -6.12 -16.60
CA GLU A 200 -13.67 -6.47 -17.70
C GLU A 200 -13.01 -5.22 -18.29
N GLY A 201 -11.75 -5.36 -18.74
CA GLY A 201 -10.99 -4.31 -19.40
C GLY A 201 -10.92 -3.03 -18.55
N ALA A 202 -11.27 -1.90 -19.15
CA ALA A 202 -11.27 -0.59 -18.48
C ALA A 202 -12.40 -0.39 -17.45
N ARG A 203 -13.34 -1.32 -17.35
CA ARG A 203 -14.44 -1.29 -16.38
C ARG A 203 -14.20 -2.17 -15.16
N ARG A 204 -12.96 -2.62 -14.96
CA ARG A 204 -12.57 -3.33 -13.72
C ARG A 204 -12.61 -2.40 -12.51
N PHE A 205 -13.05 -2.94 -11.39
CA PHE A 205 -13.11 -2.20 -10.11
C PHE A 205 -12.86 -3.15 -8.94
N ALA A 206 -12.39 -2.58 -7.83
CA ALA A 206 -12.13 -3.32 -6.61
C ALA A 206 -13.44 -3.66 -5.88
N VAL A 207 -13.54 -4.90 -5.41
CA VAL A 207 -14.63 -5.40 -4.58
C VAL A 207 -14.10 -6.18 -3.39
N ALA A 208 -14.96 -6.39 -2.40
CA ALA A 208 -14.66 -7.28 -1.28
C ALA A 208 -14.51 -8.72 -1.79
N PRO A 209 -13.41 -9.43 -1.46
CA PRO A 209 -13.32 -10.85 -1.74
C PRO A 209 -14.42 -11.64 -1.03
N ALA A 210 -14.88 -12.72 -1.65
CA ALA A 210 -15.68 -13.72 -0.95
C ALA A 210 -14.83 -14.36 0.16
N PRO A 211 -15.41 -14.76 1.30
CA PRO A 211 -14.65 -15.37 2.40
C PRO A 211 -13.87 -16.63 2.00
N ASP A 212 -14.33 -17.33 0.99
CA ASP A 212 -13.76 -18.55 0.42
C ASP A 212 -13.16 -18.34 -0.99
N ASP A 213 -12.82 -17.08 -1.34
CA ASP A 213 -12.18 -16.77 -2.61
C ASP A 213 -10.86 -17.54 -2.75
N PRO A 214 -10.79 -18.51 -3.68
CA PRO A 214 -9.61 -19.37 -3.80
C PRO A 214 -8.38 -18.61 -4.24
N LEU A 215 -8.52 -17.55 -5.07
CA LEU A 215 -7.38 -16.76 -5.49
C LEU A 215 -6.74 -16.02 -4.31
N VAL A 216 -7.56 -15.36 -3.48
CA VAL A 216 -7.05 -14.63 -2.31
C VAL A 216 -6.43 -15.59 -1.30
N THR A 217 -7.09 -16.72 -1.05
CA THR A 217 -6.58 -17.77 -0.13
C THR A 217 -5.23 -18.32 -0.60
N ASP A 218 -5.12 -18.71 -1.88
CA ASP A 218 -3.90 -19.29 -2.45
C ASP A 218 -2.74 -18.28 -2.48
N VAL A 219 -3.04 -17.01 -2.82
CA VAL A 219 -2.04 -15.94 -2.82
C VAL A 219 -1.55 -15.65 -1.42
N LEU A 220 -2.44 -15.52 -0.43
CA LEU A 220 -2.05 -15.30 0.97
C LEU A 220 -1.21 -16.46 1.52
N ALA A 221 -1.52 -17.70 1.14
CA ALA A 221 -0.72 -18.87 1.52
C ALA A 221 0.69 -18.86 0.89
N ALA A 222 0.88 -18.19 -0.25
CA ALA A 222 2.17 -18.07 -0.93
C ALA A 222 3.02 -16.89 -0.44
N LEU A 223 2.43 -15.95 0.29
CA LEU A 223 3.08 -14.74 0.78
C LEU A 223 3.54 -14.88 2.25
N PRO A 224 4.44 -14.00 2.75
CA PRO A 224 4.90 -14.06 4.12
C PRO A 224 3.73 -13.95 5.11
N PRO A 225 3.51 -14.94 5.99
CA PRO A 225 2.31 -15.01 6.84
C PRO A 225 2.25 -13.89 7.90
N GLN A 226 3.38 -13.23 8.16
CA GLN A 226 3.47 -12.13 9.13
C GLN A 226 3.36 -10.74 8.48
N ALA A 227 3.38 -10.66 7.14
CA ALA A 227 3.21 -9.38 6.46
C ALA A 227 1.84 -8.78 6.79
N PRO A 228 1.76 -7.50 7.17
CA PRO A 228 0.49 -6.83 7.39
C PRO A 228 -0.40 -6.91 6.15
N ARG A 229 -1.73 -6.95 6.36
CA ARG A 229 -2.74 -7.08 5.30
C ARG A 229 -3.64 -5.87 5.28
N GLY A 230 -3.65 -5.13 4.16
CA GLY A 230 -4.49 -3.94 3.94
C GLY A 230 -5.82 -4.30 3.29
N ILE A 231 -6.91 -3.82 3.86
CA ILE A 231 -8.23 -3.87 3.24
C ILE A 231 -8.35 -2.70 2.27
N GLU A 232 -8.27 -2.97 0.96
CA GLU A 232 -8.35 -1.95 -0.09
C GLU A 232 -9.56 -2.20 -1.03
N PHE A 233 -10.73 -2.38 -0.45
CA PHE A 233 -12.01 -2.46 -1.15
C PHE A 233 -13.09 -1.72 -0.36
N PRO A 234 -14.14 -1.19 -1.01
CA PRO A 234 -15.16 -0.42 -0.30
C PRO A 234 -15.95 -1.29 0.67
N PHE A 235 -16.20 -0.75 1.87
CA PHE A 235 -17.13 -1.32 2.82
C PHE A 235 -18.58 -1.11 2.35
N ASP A 236 -19.51 -1.95 2.87
CA ASP A 236 -20.94 -1.78 2.63
C ASP A 236 -21.38 -0.37 3.04
N ALA A 237 -21.94 0.37 2.09
CA ALA A 237 -22.39 1.75 2.31
C ALA A 237 -23.51 1.87 3.35
N HIS A 238 -24.31 0.81 3.56
CA HIS A 238 -25.44 0.78 4.51
C HIS A 238 -24.97 0.45 5.94
N ASP A 239 -23.88 -0.32 6.09
CA ASP A 239 -23.33 -0.71 7.39
C ASP A 239 -21.78 -0.72 7.35
N PRO A 240 -21.13 0.42 7.12
CA PRO A 240 -19.68 0.45 6.95
C PRO A 240 -18.91 0.03 8.23
N ALA A 241 -19.44 0.33 9.41
CA ALA A 241 -18.80 -0.06 10.65
C ALA A 241 -18.92 -1.57 10.95
N GLY A 242 -20.09 -2.15 10.72
CA GLY A 242 -20.29 -3.59 10.88
C GLY A 242 -19.53 -4.39 9.84
N ASP A 243 -19.50 -3.90 8.59
CA ASP A 243 -18.72 -4.57 7.54
C ASP A 243 -17.21 -4.49 7.81
N ALA A 244 -16.70 -3.34 8.23
CA ALA A 244 -15.29 -3.20 8.61
C ALA A 244 -14.88 -4.24 9.67
N ARG A 245 -15.68 -4.41 10.73
CA ARG A 245 -15.42 -5.44 11.78
C ARG A 245 -15.41 -6.86 11.21
N ARG A 246 -16.39 -7.20 10.35
CA ARG A 246 -16.45 -8.53 9.71
C ARG A 246 -15.23 -8.78 8.83
N ARG A 247 -14.81 -7.77 8.04
CA ARG A 247 -13.67 -7.90 7.13
C ARG A 247 -12.34 -7.97 7.84
N VAL A 248 -12.15 -7.19 8.91
CA VAL A 248 -10.96 -7.29 9.77
C VAL A 248 -10.87 -8.68 10.40
N ALA A 249 -11.96 -9.17 11.01
CA ALA A 249 -11.98 -10.50 11.62
C ALA A 249 -11.72 -11.62 10.61
N TRP A 250 -12.33 -11.53 9.43
CA TRP A 250 -12.11 -12.49 8.35
C TRP A 250 -10.65 -12.53 7.89
N LEU A 251 -10.07 -11.36 7.56
CA LEU A 251 -8.73 -11.28 7.02
C LEU A 251 -7.65 -11.64 8.05
N ALA A 252 -7.93 -11.43 9.34
CA ALA A 252 -7.05 -11.86 10.44
C ALA A 252 -7.02 -13.38 10.62
N ALA A 253 -8.10 -14.08 10.21
CA ALA A 253 -8.22 -15.54 10.30
C ALA A 253 -7.73 -16.27 9.03
N ALA A 254 -7.66 -15.57 7.89
CA ALA A 254 -7.14 -16.09 6.63
C ALA A 254 -5.62 -16.18 6.67
#